data_0778597167c6ee229634fbb73e967e08
#
_entry.id   0778597167c6ee229634fbb73e967e08
#
_cell.length_a   1.000
_cell.length_b   1.000
_cell.length_c   1.000
_cell.angle_alpha   90.00
_cell.angle_beta   90.00
_cell.angle_gamma   90.00
#
_symmetry.space_group_name_H-M   'P 1'
#
loop_
_entity.id
_entity.type
_entity.pdbx_description
1 polymer ?
#
loop_
_entity_poly.entity_id
_entity_poly.type
_entity_poly.pdbx_seq_one_letter_code
_entity_poly.pdbx_strand_id
1 'polypeptide(L)'
;MAARTLLLKLQQRNLIALPERRQIPTNRMRAAVIAPRLWDQAPIEGSLAQFGELQVEEVSQDRGRREELAAALEQFHYLRSGGGTVGENLQYRVSLPDDRMLAGLWFGSAAWQCLARDHFIGWTAAEREANLWRISNNVRYLILPWVHCLHLGSWILGRVLRRLCGDWQRKYGHSIALVETFVERTRFRGTVYRAANWQHLGETRGRSRQDRYSCLQVPVKEVFVYPLTANFREVLRDGTA
;
A
#
# COMPACT_ATOMS: atom_id res chain seq x y z
N MET A 1 22.90 -14.34 12.33
CA MET A 1 22.00 -15.36 11.74
C MET A 1 21.25 -16.03 12.89
N ALA A 2 19.91 -16.11 12.86
CA ALA A 2 19.17 -16.75 13.96
C ALA A 2 19.52 -18.24 14.02
N ALA A 3 19.72 -18.78 15.22
CA ALA A 3 20.09 -20.18 15.47
C ALA A 3 19.19 -21.17 14.72
N ARG A 4 17.88 -20.89 14.66
CA ARG A 4 16.91 -21.69 13.89
C ARG A 4 17.27 -21.84 12.40
N THR A 5 17.73 -20.78 11.75
CA THR A 5 18.10 -20.80 10.32
C THR A 5 19.34 -21.65 10.09
N LEU A 6 20.28 -21.65 11.03
CA LEU A 6 21.47 -22.49 10.98
C LEU A 6 21.09 -23.98 11.11
N LEU A 7 20.27 -24.33 12.09
CA LEU A 7 19.81 -25.68 12.31
C LEU A 7 19.07 -26.26 11.09
N LEU A 8 18.16 -25.48 10.48
CA LEU A 8 17.45 -25.92 9.27
C LEU A 8 18.40 -26.14 8.08
N LYS A 9 19.44 -25.30 7.92
CA LYS A 9 20.46 -25.49 6.88
C LYS A 9 21.30 -26.73 7.11
N LEU A 10 21.66 -27.03 8.36
CA LEU A 10 22.41 -28.24 8.71
C LEU A 10 21.58 -29.50 8.43
N GLN A 11 20.28 -29.47 8.74
CA GLN A 11 19.36 -30.56 8.40
C GLN A 11 19.21 -30.74 6.88
N GLN A 12 19.06 -29.67 6.12
CA GLN A 12 19.00 -29.75 4.65
C GLN A 12 20.26 -30.34 4.02
N ARG A 13 21.41 -30.18 4.68
CA ARG A 13 22.68 -30.77 4.26
C ARG A 13 22.94 -32.18 4.83
N ASN A 14 21.93 -32.77 5.47
CA ASN A 14 22.04 -34.09 6.16
C ASN A 14 23.16 -34.17 7.20
N LEU A 15 23.57 -33.02 7.76
CA LEU A 15 24.61 -32.96 8.79
C LEU A 15 24.06 -33.20 10.20
N ILE A 16 22.77 -32.96 10.40
CA ILE A 16 22.04 -33.22 11.65
C ILE A 16 20.62 -33.70 11.33
N ALA A 17 20.02 -34.46 12.23
CA ALA A 17 18.60 -34.77 12.25
C ALA A 17 17.93 -33.93 13.35
N LEU A 18 16.96 -33.10 13.00
CA LEU A 18 16.18 -32.38 13.99
C LEU A 18 15.04 -33.27 14.50
N PRO A 19 14.70 -33.19 15.81
CA PRO A 19 13.54 -33.89 16.35
C PRO A 19 12.25 -33.43 15.69
N GLU A 20 11.22 -34.27 15.73
CA GLU A 20 9.89 -33.92 15.26
C GLU A 20 9.34 -32.68 15.98
N ARG A 21 8.61 -31.85 15.22
CA ARG A 21 8.01 -30.65 15.78
C ARG A 21 6.98 -31.02 16.85
N ARG A 22 7.20 -30.64 18.09
CA ARG A 22 6.22 -30.80 19.18
C ARG A 22 4.98 -29.92 19.01
N GLN A 23 5.10 -28.78 18.28
CA GLN A 23 3.99 -27.90 17.98
C GLN A 23 4.14 -27.36 16.56
N ILE A 24 3.07 -27.43 15.78
CA ILE A 24 2.94 -26.67 14.54
C ILE A 24 2.40 -25.32 14.97
N PRO A 25 3.18 -24.21 14.82
CA PRO A 25 2.64 -22.90 15.15
C PRO A 25 1.39 -22.67 14.31
N THR A 26 0.27 -22.40 14.96
CA THR A 26 -0.92 -21.92 14.26
C THR A 26 -0.50 -20.68 13.50
N ASN A 27 -0.59 -20.72 12.18
CA ASN A 27 -0.28 -19.57 11.34
C ASN A 27 -1.36 -18.51 11.59
N ARG A 28 -1.14 -17.66 12.60
CA ARG A 28 -2.01 -16.49 12.90
C ARG A 28 -2.09 -15.50 11.75
N MET A 29 -1.22 -15.65 10.75
CA MET A 29 -1.19 -14.90 9.49
C MET A 29 -1.93 -15.63 8.36
N ARG A 30 -2.78 -16.62 8.63
CA ARG A 30 -3.74 -17.06 7.62
C ARG A 30 -4.55 -15.83 7.23
N ALA A 31 -4.40 -15.44 5.97
CA ALA A 31 -5.24 -14.41 5.40
C ALA A 31 -6.69 -14.75 5.76
N ALA A 32 -7.38 -13.83 6.42
CA ALA A 32 -8.80 -14.01 6.70
C ALA A 32 -9.48 -14.34 5.36
N VAL A 33 -10.25 -15.43 5.33
CA VAL A 33 -11.03 -15.75 4.13
C VAL A 33 -12.05 -14.63 4.00
N ILE A 34 -11.85 -13.78 3.01
CA ILE A 34 -12.79 -12.70 2.69
C ILE A 34 -13.96 -13.35 1.96
N ALA A 35 -15.13 -13.28 2.55
CA ALA A 35 -16.34 -13.80 1.94
C ALA A 35 -16.61 -13.06 0.62
N PRO A 36 -16.94 -13.76 -0.47
CA PRO A 36 -17.37 -13.12 -1.71
C PRO A 36 -18.63 -12.30 -1.45
N ARG A 37 -18.67 -11.10 -2.03
CA ARG A 37 -19.83 -10.21 -1.97
C ARG A 37 -20.46 -10.11 -3.35
N LEU A 38 -21.78 -10.09 -3.40
CA LEU A 38 -22.50 -9.73 -4.62
C LEU A 38 -22.45 -8.21 -4.78
N TRP A 39 -22.09 -7.76 -5.98
CA TRP A 39 -21.99 -6.36 -6.35
C TRP A 39 -23.02 -6.04 -7.41
N ASP A 40 -23.73 -4.92 -7.25
CA ASP A 40 -24.41 -4.30 -8.38
C ASP A 40 -23.32 -3.72 -9.32
N GLN A 41 -23.22 -4.29 -10.50
CA GLN A 41 -22.24 -3.91 -11.52
C GLN A 41 -22.87 -3.06 -12.63
N ALA A 42 -24.05 -2.48 -12.38
CA ALA A 42 -24.64 -1.53 -13.29
C ALA A 42 -23.65 -0.40 -13.61
N PRO A 43 -23.43 -0.04 -14.88
CA PRO A 43 -22.49 1.01 -15.24
C PRO A 43 -22.79 2.33 -14.51
N ILE A 44 -21.76 2.95 -13.95
CA ILE A 44 -21.80 4.27 -13.34
C ILE A 44 -20.96 5.17 -14.23
N GLU A 45 -21.64 5.92 -15.10
CA GLU A 45 -21.01 6.76 -16.12
C GLU A 45 -21.34 8.21 -15.92
N GLY A 46 -20.41 9.10 -16.25
CA GLY A 46 -20.64 10.54 -16.18
C GLY A 46 -19.39 11.34 -15.90
N SER A 47 -19.60 12.63 -15.66
CA SER A 47 -18.56 13.55 -15.21
C SER A 47 -18.59 13.72 -13.69
N LEU A 48 -17.49 14.24 -13.13
CA LEU A 48 -17.43 14.55 -11.69
C LEU A 48 -18.56 15.52 -11.24
N ALA A 49 -18.95 16.45 -12.11
CA ALA A 49 -20.04 17.39 -11.82
C ALA A 49 -21.41 16.69 -11.73
N GLN A 50 -21.63 15.65 -12.53
CA GLN A 50 -22.88 14.86 -12.52
C GLN A 50 -22.98 13.92 -11.33
N PHE A 51 -21.85 13.52 -10.76
CA PHE A 51 -21.84 12.62 -9.59
C PHE A 51 -22.20 13.34 -8.27
N GLY A 52 -22.26 14.66 -8.29
CA GLY A 52 -22.53 15.45 -7.09
C GLY A 52 -21.37 15.43 -6.09
N GLU A 53 -21.71 15.56 -4.82
CA GLU A 53 -20.70 15.58 -3.75
C GLU A 53 -20.26 14.15 -3.39
N LEU A 54 -19.13 13.73 -3.95
CA LEU A 54 -18.55 12.42 -3.64
C LEU A 54 -18.06 12.36 -2.19
N GLN A 55 -18.40 11.28 -1.52
CA GLN A 55 -17.98 11.01 -0.16
C GLN A 55 -16.62 10.30 -0.17
N VAL A 56 -15.66 10.84 0.59
CA VAL A 56 -14.33 10.22 0.79
C VAL A 56 -14.18 9.97 2.28
N GLU A 57 -14.30 8.71 2.68
CA GLU A 57 -14.34 8.30 4.08
C GLU A 57 -13.10 7.51 4.46
N GLU A 58 -12.53 7.81 5.63
CA GLU A 58 -11.53 6.95 6.27
C GLU A 58 -12.29 5.86 7.04
N VAL A 59 -12.10 4.60 6.66
CA VAL A 59 -12.93 3.47 7.11
C VAL A 59 -12.15 2.40 7.88
N SER A 60 -10.90 2.63 8.22
CA SER A 60 -10.06 1.58 8.83
C SER A 60 -10.54 1.15 10.22
N GLN A 61 -11.40 1.93 10.88
CA GLN A 61 -12.03 1.58 12.14
C GLN A 61 -13.50 1.12 11.99
N ASP A 62 -14.13 1.37 10.85
CA ASP A 62 -15.48 0.87 10.55
C ASP A 62 -15.37 -0.55 9.99
N ARG A 63 -15.84 -1.52 10.77
CA ARG A 63 -15.75 -2.94 10.39
C ARG A 63 -16.51 -3.25 9.11
N GLY A 64 -17.74 -2.77 8.96
CA GLY A 64 -18.60 -3.08 7.82
C GLY A 64 -18.03 -2.51 6.50
N ARG A 65 -17.65 -1.24 6.52
CA ARG A 65 -17.06 -0.55 5.35
C ARG A 65 -15.67 -1.08 5.00
N ARG A 66 -14.90 -1.48 6.01
CA ARG A 66 -13.61 -2.13 5.81
C ARG A 66 -13.74 -3.52 5.17
N GLU A 67 -14.72 -4.32 5.61
CA GLU A 67 -15.03 -5.63 5.01
C GLU A 67 -15.52 -5.47 3.57
N GLU A 68 -16.34 -4.46 3.27
CA GLU A 68 -16.75 -4.11 1.91
C GLU A 68 -15.55 -3.77 1.03
N LEU A 69 -14.66 -2.87 1.48
CA LEU A 69 -13.44 -2.50 0.77
C LEU A 69 -12.53 -3.72 0.53
N ALA A 70 -12.35 -4.55 1.55
CA ALA A 70 -11.54 -5.76 1.44
C ALA A 70 -12.12 -6.75 0.41
N ALA A 71 -13.44 -6.91 0.36
CA ALA A 71 -14.13 -7.74 -0.63
C ALA A 71 -13.97 -7.17 -2.04
N ALA A 72 -14.07 -5.84 -2.21
CA ALA A 72 -13.84 -5.18 -3.50
C ALA A 72 -12.40 -5.41 -4.00
N LEU A 73 -11.42 -5.23 -3.11
CA LEU A 73 -10.01 -5.46 -3.44
C LEU A 73 -9.74 -6.93 -3.78
N GLU A 74 -10.35 -7.87 -3.04
CA GLU A 74 -10.17 -9.30 -3.28
C GLU A 74 -10.72 -9.72 -4.64
N GLN A 75 -11.86 -9.17 -5.04
CA GLN A 75 -12.51 -9.55 -6.30
C GLN A 75 -11.96 -8.83 -7.53
N PHE A 76 -11.60 -7.54 -7.41
CA PHE A 76 -11.36 -6.67 -8.57
C PHE A 76 -9.96 -6.08 -8.65
N HIS A 77 -9.15 -6.14 -7.57
CA HIS A 77 -7.78 -5.64 -7.63
C HIS A 77 -6.80 -6.77 -7.98
N TYR A 78 -5.89 -6.54 -8.95
CA TYR A 78 -4.95 -7.57 -9.45
C TYR A 78 -4.03 -8.17 -8.38
N LEU A 79 -3.71 -7.45 -7.33
CA LEU A 79 -2.96 -7.97 -6.17
C LEU A 79 -3.88 -8.47 -5.05
N ARG A 80 -5.19 -8.45 -5.27
CA ARG A 80 -6.20 -8.76 -4.26
C ARG A 80 -6.01 -7.97 -2.96
N SER A 81 -6.70 -8.32 -1.90
CA SER A 81 -6.52 -7.72 -0.56
C SER A 81 -5.16 -8.07 0.05
N GLY A 82 -4.60 -9.22 -0.31
CA GLY A 82 -3.29 -9.68 0.16
C GLY A 82 -3.24 -10.01 1.65
N GLY A 83 -4.38 -10.24 2.29
CA GLY A 83 -4.45 -10.58 3.72
C GLY A 83 -4.20 -9.42 4.67
N GLY A 84 -4.16 -8.19 4.17
CA GLY A 84 -3.97 -6.98 4.98
C GLY A 84 -2.57 -6.38 4.87
N THR A 85 -2.40 -5.22 5.47
CA THR A 85 -1.09 -4.57 5.64
C THR A 85 -0.56 -4.85 7.04
N VAL A 86 0.75 -5.01 7.16
CA VAL A 86 1.43 -5.08 8.45
C VAL A 86 1.77 -3.66 8.90
N GLY A 87 1.55 -3.37 10.18
CA GLY A 87 1.84 -2.06 10.76
C GLY A 87 0.72 -1.04 10.54
N GLU A 88 1.10 0.23 10.61
CA GLU A 88 0.20 1.36 10.48
C GLU A 88 -0.42 1.41 9.09
N ASN A 89 -1.72 1.67 9.04
CA ASN A 89 -2.46 1.74 7.78
C ASN A 89 -3.73 2.58 7.88
N LEU A 90 -4.12 3.18 6.75
CA LEU A 90 -5.41 3.84 6.57
C LEU A 90 -6.09 3.30 5.32
N GLN A 91 -7.41 3.20 5.39
CA GLN A 91 -8.25 2.70 4.31
C GLN A 91 -9.30 3.74 3.98
N TYR A 92 -9.42 4.07 2.69
CA TYR A 92 -10.39 5.05 2.21
C TYR A 92 -11.38 4.38 1.27
N ARG A 93 -12.63 4.68 1.49
CA ARG A 93 -13.75 4.34 0.63
C ARG A 93 -14.26 5.61 -0.04
N VAL A 94 -14.55 5.52 -1.31
CA VAL A 94 -15.16 6.62 -2.08
C VAL A 94 -16.49 6.16 -2.63
N SER A 95 -17.53 6.95 -2.41
CA SER A 95 -18.89 6.62 -2.81
C SER A 95 -19.65 7.82 -3.36
N LEU A 96 -20.74 7.51 -4.06
CA LEU A 96 -21.79 8.47 -4.43
C LEU A 96 -22.58 8.89 -3.18
N PRO A 97 -23.39 9.97 -3.27
CA PRO A 97 -24.29 10.38 -2.19
C PRO A 97 -25.31 9.30 -1.76
N ASP A 98 -25.66 8.39 -2.65
CA ASP A 98 -26.55 7.23 -2.39
C ASP A 98 -25.82 6.02 -1.80
N ASP A 99 -24.60 6.19 -1.35
CA ASP A 99 -23.71 5.20 -0.71
C ASP A 99 -23.15 4.11 -1.66
N ARG A 100 -23.42 4.15 -2.97
CA ARG A 100 -22.78 3.23 -3.92
C ARG A 100 -21.28 3.48 -3.98
N MET A 101 -20.48 2.43 -3.72
CA MET A 101 -19.03 2.50 -3.75
C MET A 101 -18.53 2.70 -5.19
N LEU A 102 -17.58 3.63 -5.35
CA LEU A 102 -16.89 3.91 -6.62
C LEU A 102 -15.44 3.41 -6.61
N ALA A 103 -14.75 3.60 -5.48
CA ALA A 103 -13.32 3.33 -5.41
C ALA A 103 -12.87 3.03 -3.97
N GLY A 104 -11.69 2.45 -3.86
CA GLY A 104 -11.03 2.21 -2.60
C GLY A 104 -9.53 2.39 -2.67
N LEU A 105 -8.95 2.94 -1.59
CA LEU A 105 -7.51 3.11 -1.44
C LEU A 105 -7.06 2.52 -0.11
N TRP A 106 -5.84 2.00 -0.14
CA TRP A 106 -5.22 1.49 1.07
C TRP A 106 -3.80 2.00 1.17
N PHE A 107 -3.51 2.65 2.27
CA PHE A 107 -2.18 3.14 2.63
C PHE A 107 -1.62 2.28 3.76
N GLY A 108 -0.36 1.95 3.69
CA GLY A 108 0.35 1.13 4.68
C GLY A 108 1.76 1.63 4.90
N SER A 109 2.55 0.86 5.65
CA SER A 109 3.95 1.18 5.91
C SER A 109 4.78 1.19 4.63
N ALA A 110 5.79 2.05 4.59
CA ALA A 110 6.73 2.18 3.49
C ALA A 110 7.53 0.89 3.22
N ALA A 111 8.02 0.74 1.99
CA ALA A 111 8.99 -0.30 1.68
C ALA A 111 10.29 -0.06 2.47
N TRP A 112 10.83 -1.12 3.09
CA TRP A 112 12.06 -1.01 3.90
C TRP A 112 13.23 -0.40 3.13
N GLN A 113 13.40 -0.78 1.86
CA GLN A 113 14.40 -0.23 0.96
C GLN A 113 13.80 0.06 -0.41
N CYS A 114 14.03 1.25 -0.91
CA CYS A 114 13.71 1.66 -2.27
C CYS A 114 14.79 2.63 -2.76
N LEU A 115 15.69 2.15 -3.61
CA LEU A 115 16.86 2.92 -4.04
C LEU A 115 16.48 4.27 -4.66
N ALA A 116 15.46 4.29 -5.53
CA ALA A 116 15.01 5.52 -6.19
C ALA A 116 14.48 6.55 -5.19
N ARG A 117 13.67 6.10 -4.22
CA ARG A 117 13.17 6.96 -3.12
C ARG A 117 14.32 7.42 -2.23
N ASP A 118 15.21 6.52 -1.86
CA ASP A 118 16.30 6.79 -0.91
C ASP A 118 17.26 7.85 -1.52
N HIS A 119 17.56 7.76 -2.80
CA HIS A 119 18.32 8.79 -3.53
C HIS A 119 17.55 10.11 -3.65
N PHE A 120 16.24 10.07 -3.89
CA PHE A 120 15.41 11.27 -4.00
C PHE A 120 15.35 12.07 -2.69
N ILE A 121 15.30 11.37 -1.55
CA ILE A 121 15.34 11.99 -0.22
C ILE A 121 16.76 12.46 0.10
N GLY A 122 17.78 11.69 -0.29
CA GLY A 122 19.19 11.96 -0.02
C GLY A 122 19.60 11.63 1.42
N TRP A 123 18.94 10.66 2.05
CA TRP A 123 19.23 10.22 3.41
C TRP A 123 20.24 9.07 3.48
N THR A 124 20.87 8.94 4.63
CA THR A 124 21.74 7.81 4.98
C THR A 124 20.91 6.58 5.38
N ALA A 125 21.58 5.43 5.54
CA ALA A 125 20.94 4.23 6.05
C ALA A 125 20.41 4.41 7.49
N ALA A 126 21.13 5.14 8.33
CA ALA A 126 20.73 5.44 9.71
C ALA A 126 19.51 6.36 9.77
N GLU A 127 19.51 7.45 8.99
CA GLU A 127 18.37 8.37 8.89
C GLU A 127 17.12 7.64 8.36
N ARG A 128 17.28 6.75 7.36
CA ARG A 128 16.18 5.91 6.87
C ARG A 128 15.62 5.02 7.98
N GLU A 129 16.46 4.32 8.71
CA GLU A 129 16.04 3.42 9.79
C GLU A 129 15.28 4.19 10.88
N ALA A 130 15.74 5.38 11.23
CA ALA A 130 15.12 6.24 12.22
C ALA A 130 13.79 6.86 11.75
N ASN A 131 13.65 7.20 10.45
CA ASN A 131 12.55 8.05 9.95
C ASN A 131 11.63 7.36 8.93
N LEU A 132 11.80 6.07 8.61
CA LEU A 132 10.98 5.36 7.62
C LEU A 132 9.48 5.37 7.95
N TRP A 133 9.13 5.41 9.22
CA TRP A 133 7.76 5.50 9.73
C TRP A 133 7.03 6.79 9.31
N ARG A 134 7.77 7.82 8.92
CA ARG A 134 7.23 9.08 8.39
C ARG A 134 6.85 9.00 6.91
N ILE A 135 6.97 7.81 6.30
CA ILE A 135 6.59 7.55 4.91
C ILE A 135 5.47 6.53 4.88
N SER A 136 4.43 6.81 4.13
CA SER A 136 3.36 5.84 3.85
C SER A 136 3.42 5.36 2.41
N ASN A 137 2.94 4.14 2.16
CA ASN A 137 2.86 3.53 0.84
C ASN A 137 1.40 3.35 0.43
N ASN A 138 1.00 3.90 -0.71
CA ASN A 138 -0.29 3.57 -1.33
C ASN A 138 -0.20 2.15 -1.92
N VAL A 139 -0.57 1.15 -1.12
CA VAL A 139 -0.39 -0.27 -1.44
C VAL A 139 -1.50 -0.82 -2.33
N ARG A 140 -2.69 -0.19 -2.32
CA ARG A 140 -3.84 -0.55 -3.15
C ARG A 140 -4.57 0.71 -3.58
N TYR A 141 -4.92 0.75 -4.85
CA TYR A 141 -5.84 1.72 -5.41
C TYR A 141 -6.71 1.03 -6.44
N LEU A 142 -8.02 1.04 -6.21
CA LEU A 142 -9.03 0.42 -7.05
C LEU A 142 -10.11 1.45 -7.36
N ILE A 143 -10.41 1.63 -8.64
CA ILE A 143 -11.70 2.15 -9.11
C ILE A 143 -12.46 0.94 -9.61
N LEU A 144 -13.71 0.78 -9.21
CA LEU A 144 -14.50 -0.40 -9.56
C LEU A 144 -14.68 -0.50 -11.09
N PRO A 145 -14.65 -1.71 -11.68
CA PRO A 145 -14.58 -1.87 -13.13
C PRO A 145 -15.74 -1.26 -13.93
N TRP A 146 -16.88 -1.09 -13.30
CA TRP A 146 -18.09 -0.50 -13.94
C TRP A 146 -18.20 1.02 -13.73
N VAL A 147 -17.20 1.66 -13.14
CA VAL A 147 -17.18 3.10 -12.92
C VAL A 147 -16.38 3.78 -14.02
N HIS A 148 -17.05 4.57 -14.83
CA HIS A 148 -16.47 5.28 -15.97
C HIS A 148 -16.67 6.80 -15.82
N CYS A 149 -15.66 7.47 -15.22
CA CYS A 149 -15.66 8.91 -15.04
C CYS A 149 -14.26 9.46 -15.29
N LEU A 150 -14.18 10.39 -16.25
CA LEU A 150 -12.92 11.07 -16.56
C LEU A 150 -12.41 11.83 -15.34
N HIS A 151 -11.09 11.78 -15.13
CA HIS A 151 -10.39 12.45 -14.03
C HIS A 151 -10.73 11.99 -12.61
N LEU A 152 -11.65 11.04 -12.43
CA LEU A 152 -12.04 10.55 -11.11
C LEU A 152 -10.82 10.08 -10.29
N GLY A 153 -9.92 9.32 -10.93
CA GLY A 153 -8.76 8.78 -10.23
C GLY A 153 -7.84 9.85 -9.66
N SER A 154 -7.45 10.84 -10.45
CA SER A 154 -6.59 11.93 -9.95
C SER A 154 -7.32 12.83 -8.96
N TRP A 155 -8.63 13.05 -9.14
CA TRP A 155 -9.46 13.78 -8.19
C TRP A 155 -9.49 13.10 -6.81
N ILE A 156 -9.71 11.76 -6.77
CA ILE A 156 -9.70 10.97 -5.54
C ILE A 156 -8.34 11.09 -4.85
N LEU A 157 -7.24 10.88 -5.57
CA LEU A 157 -5.89 11.02 -4.99
C LEU A 157 -5.70 12.41 -4.39
N GLY A 158 -6.07 13.47 -5.11
CA GLY A 158 -5.96 14.82 -4.61
C GLY A 158 -6.80 15.08 -3.35
N ARG A 159 -7.98 14.46 -3.23
CA ARG A 159 -8.82 14.59 -2.03
C ARG A 159 -8.23 13.83 -0.84
N VAL A 160 -7.78 12.60 -1.06
CA VAL A 160 -7.19 11.76 -0.01
C VAL A 160 -5.88 12.36 0.48
N LEU A 161 -4.98 12.79 -0.40
CA LEU A 161 -3.67 13.35 -0.02
C LEU A 161 -3.79 14.60 0.87
N ARG A 162 -4.80 15.45 0.64
CA ARG A 162 -5.04 16.63 1.47
C ARG A 162 -5.40 16.33 2.92
N ARG A 163 -6.01 15.17 3.18
CA ARG A 163 -6.42 14.76 4.53
C ARG A 163 -5.54 13.70 5.16
N LEU A 164 -4.77 12.98 4.36
CA LEU A 164 -4.00 11.78 4.77
C LEU A 164 -3.12 12.02 6.00
N CYS A 165 -2.36 13.12 6.01
CA CYS A 165 -1.49 13.48 7.13
C CYS A 165 -2.29 13.70 8.42
N GLY A 166 -3.40 14.44 8.35
CA GLY A 166 -4.29 14.68 9.48
C GLY A 166 -5.00 13.42 9.98
N ASP A 167 -5.42 12.54 9.07
CA ASP A 167 -6.03 11.26 9.42
C ASP A 167 -5.01 10.33 10.09
N TRP A 168 -3.76 10.34 9.60
CA TRP A 168 -2.65 9.57 10.17
C TRP A 168 -2.31 10.06 11.59
N GLN A 169 -2.19 11.39 11.74
CA GLN A 169 -1.95 12.03 13.04
C GLN A 169 -3.05 11.68 14.07
N ARG A 170 -4.32 11.69 13.64
CA ARG A 170 -5.44 11.33 14.54
C ARG A 170 -5.38 9.89 15.00
N LYS A 171 -4.98 8.97 14.10
CA LYS A 171 -5.00 7.54 14.41
C LYS A 171 -3.76 7.07 15.16
N TYR A 172 -2.58 7.59 14.81
CA TYR A 172 -1.30 7.07 15.27
C TYR A 172 -0.50 8.05 16.13
N GLY A 173 -0.94 9.31 16.26
CA GLY A 173 -0.27 10.32 17.09
C GLY A 173 0.94 10.98 16.44
N HIS A 174 1.23 10.67 15.17
CA HIS A 174 2.34 11.30 14.43
C HIS A 174 1.95 11.61 12.99
N SER A 175 2.68 12.52 12.36
CA SER A 175 2.50 12.91 10.97
C SER A 175 3.40 12.10 10.03
N ILE A 176 2.99 12.04 8.75
CA ILE A 176 3.80 11.51 7.65
C ILE A 176 4.22 12.65 6.72
N ALA A 177 5.42 12.56 6.15
CA ALA A 177 6.02 13.61 5.32
C ALA A 177 5.99 13.29 3.81
N LEU A 178 5.95 12.01 3.45
CA LEU A 178 6.02 11.53 2.08
C LEU A 178 5.09 10.33 1.87
N VAL A 179 4.53 10.22 0.67
CA VAL A 179 3.84 9.00 0.23
C VAL A 179 4.57 8.41 -0.94
N GLU A 180 4.69 7.08 -0.98
CA GLU A 180 5.22 6.34 -2.12
C GLU A 180 4.19 5.38 -2.71
N THR A 181 4.39 4.94 -3.94
CA THR A 181 3.65 3.83 -4.54
C THR A 181 4.49 3.11 -5.59
N PHE A 182 4.13 1.86 -5.87
CA PHE A 182 4.83 0.98 -6.80
C PHE A 182 3.85 0.45 -7.85
N VAL A 183 4.00 0.91 -9.08
CA VAL A 183 3.12 0.58 -10.20
C VAL A 183 3.77 -0.49 -11.08
N GLU A 184 3.11 -1.63 -11.25
CA GLU A 184 3.60 -2.71 -12.12
C GLU A 184 3.55 -2.27 -13.59
N ARG A 185 4.73 -2.06 -14.20
CA ARG A 185 4.91 -1.49 -15.53
C ARG A 185 4.23 -2.30 -16.63
N THR A 186 4.19 -3.63 -16.50
CA THR A 186 3.58 -4.52 -17.49
C THR A 186 2.07 -4.41 -17.55
N ARG A 187 1.43 -3.86 -16.50
CA ARG A 187 -0.03 -3.75 -16.36
C ARG A 187 -0.54 -2.32 -16.46
N PHE A 188 0.22 -1.36 -15.91
CA PHE A 188 -0.25 0.01 -15.72
C PHE A 188 0.82 1.03 -16.11
N ARG A 189 0.37 2.16 -16.65
CA ARG A 189 1.25 3.29 -17.05
C ARG A 189 1.43 4.35 -15.96
N GLY A 190 0.82 4.19 -14.79
CA GLY A 190 0.88 5.17 -13.70
C GLY A 190 0.23 6.53 -14.02
N THR A 191 -0.64 6.60 -15.04
CA THR A 191 -1.25 7.86 -15.51
C THR A 191 -2.02 8.59 -14.45
N VAL A 192 -2.70 7.88 -13.56
CA VAL A 192 -3.46 8.46 -12.46
C VAL A 192 -2.56 9.20 -11.45
N TYR A 193 -1.39 8.66 -11.17
CA TYR A 193 -0.41 9.28 -10.28
C TYR A 193 0.22 10.50 -10.93
N ARG A 194 0.58 10.42 -12.22
CA ARG A 194 1.10 11.58 -12.99
C ARG A 194 0.07 12.71 -13.02
N ALA A 195 -1.21 12.40 -13.31
CA ALA A 195 -2.30 13.36 -13.31
C ALA A 195 -2.60 13.97 -11.92
N ALA A 196 -2.20 13.30 -10.84
CA ALA A 196 -2.30 13.78 -9.47
C ALA A 196 -1.00 14.42 -8.95
N ASN A 197 -0.08 14.84 -9.85
CA ASN A 197 1.20 15.50 -9.57
C ASN A 197 2.18 14.70 -8.72
N TRP A 198 2.11 13.37 -8.76
CA TRP A 198 3.15 12.52 -8.19
C TRP A 198 4.41 12.56 -9.05
N GLN A 199 5.56 12.53 -8.38
CA GLN A 199 6.87 12.53 -9.04
C GLN A 199 7.29 11.09 -9.36
N HIS A 200 7.62 10.83 -10.62
CA HIS A 200 8.17 9.55 -11.06
C HIS A 200 9.69 9.53 -10.80
N LEU A 201 10.16 8.55 -10.06
CA LEU A 201 11.57 8.45 -9.64
C LEU A 201 12.38 7.40 -10.39
N GLY A 202 11.75 6.64 -11.30
CA GLY A 202 12.38 5.51 -11.98
C GLY A 202 11.77 4.17 -11.57
N GLU A 203 12.56 3.11 -11.64
CA GLU A 203 12.08 1.72 -11.54
C GLU A 203 12.73 0.97 -10.37
N THR A 204 12.03 -0.05 -9.88
CA THR A 204 12.60 -1.03 -8.95
C THR A 204 13.51 -1.99 -9.69
N ARG A 205 14.47 -2.60 -8.97
CA ARG A 205 15.40 -3.58 -9.56
C ARG A 205 14.79 -4.98 -9.81
N GLY A 206 13.50 -5.17 -9.60
CA GLY A 206 12.85 -6.49 -9.76
C GLY A 206 13.34 -7.55 -8.75
N ARG A 207 13.85 -7.13 -7.59
CA ARG A 207 14.33 -8.03 -6.53
C ARG A 207 13.36 -8.10 -5.37
N SER A 208 13.24 -9.27 -4.73
CA SER A 208 12.46 -9.48 -3.53
C SER A 208 13.32 -9.50 -2.26
N ARG A 209 12.69 -9.38 -1.08
CA ARG A 209 13.39 -9.58 0.20
C ARG A 209 14.04 -10.95 0.35
N GLN A 210 13.61 -11.92 -0.47
CA GLN A 210 14.06 -13.32 -0.40
C GLN A 210 15.10 -13.67 -1.45
N ASP A 211 15.58 -12.72 -2.26
CA ASP A 211 16.57 -12.95 -3.31
C ASP A 211 17.90 -13.55 -2.81
N ARG A 212 18.19 -13.45 -1.51
CA ARG A 212 19.31 -14.17 -0.90
C ARG A 212 19.11 -15.69 -0.84
N TYR A 213 17.87 -16.17 -0.99
CA TYR A 213 17.48 -17.56 -0.75
C TYR A 213 16.72 -18.19 -1.92
N SER A 214 16.19 -17.42 -2.84
CA SER A 214 15.47 -17.89 -4.01
C SER A 214 15.48 -16.82 -5.11
N CYS A 215 15.76 -17.22 -6.35
CA CYS A 215 15.67 -16.35 -7.54
C CYS A 215 14.20 -16.13 -7.91
N LEU A 216 13.46 -15.41 -7.06
CA LEU A 216 12.10 -14.99 -7.38
C LEU A 216 12.16 -13.78 -8.31
N GLN A 217 11.74 -13.94 -9.55
CA GLN A 217 11.55 -12.82 -10.47
C GLN A 217 10.33 -12.01 -9.99
N VAL A 218 10.59 -10.86 -9.39
CA VAL A 218 9.55 -9.91 -9.03
C VAL A 218 9.38 -8.92 -10.18
N PRO A 219 8.14 -8.63 -10.65
CA PRO A 219 7.94 -7.66 -11.71
C PRO A 219 8.59 -6.31 -11.40
N VAL A 220 9.21 -5.70 -12.42
CA VAL A 220 9.72 -4.33 -12.33
C VAL A 220 8.54 -3.38 -12.16
N LYS A 221 8.67 -2.46 -11.20
CA LYS A 221 7.64 -1.47 -10.89
C LYS A 221 8.19 -0.07 -11.03
N GLU A 222 7.39 0.82 -11.59
CA GLU A 222 7.66 2.26 -11.53
C GLU A 222 7.42 2.78 -10.12
N VAL A 223 8.31 3.64 -9.65
CA VAL A 223 8.27 4.26 -8.32
C VAL A 223 7.74 5.68 -8.46
N PHE A 224 6.66 5.98 -7.77
CA PHE A 224 6.13 7.33 -7.66
C PHE A 224 6.14 7.77 -6.20
N VAL A 225 6.36 9.06 -5.98
CA VAL A 225 6.27 9.68 -4.65
C VAL A 225 5.48 10.98 -4.70
N TYR A 226 4.88 11.31 -3.57
CA TYR A 226 4.19 12.58 -3.36
C TYR A 226 4.60 13.19 -2.01
N PRO A 227 5.36 14.31 -1.99
CA PRO A 227 5.65 15.05 -0.77
C PRO A 227 4.38 15.65 -0.18
N LEU A 228 4.11 15.39 1.09
CA LEU A 228 2.99 15.96 1.84
C LEU A 228 3.33 17.31 2.47
N THR A 229 4.61 17.62 2.60
CA THR A 229 5.13 18.90 3.10
C THR A 229 6.31 19.36 2.25
N ALA A 230 6.48 20.68 2.13
CA ALA A 230 7.56 21.27 1.32
C ALA A 230 8.96 20.92 1.86
N ASN A 231 9.10 20.85 3.19
CA ASN A 231 10.35 20.53 3.87
C ASN A 231 10.53 19.02 4.17
N PHE A 232 9.88 18.12 3.41
CA PHE A 232 9.90 16.68 3.66
C PHE A 232 11.31 16.09 3.78
N ARG A 233 12.30 16.63 3.03
CA ARG A 233 13.69 16.15 3.11
C ARG A 233 14.33 16.46 4.46
N GLU A 234 14.10 17.64 5.00
CA GLU A 234 14.57 18.02 6.33
C GLU A 234 13.94 17.11 7.38
N VAL A 235 12.60 16.97 7.34
CA VAL A 235 11.85 16.11 8.25
C VAL A 235 12.31 14.64 8.21
N LEU A 236 12.66 14.12 7.02
CA LEU A 236 13.10 12.73 6.85
C LEU A 236 14.58 12.51 7.13
N ARG A 237 15.39 13.57 7.19
CA ARG A 237 16.83 13.52 7.49
C ARG A 237 17.16 13.97 8.91
N ASP A 238 16.24 14.68 9.57
CA ASP A 238 16.39 15.09 10.94
C ASP A 238 16.39 13.88 11.88
N GLY A 239 17.51 13.66 12.57
CA GLY A 239 17.67 12.59 13.55
C GLY A 239 16.98 12.86 14.90
N THR A 240 16.21 13.92 15.04
CA THR A 240 15.46 14.26 16.25
C THR A 240 14.07 13.60 16.19
N ALA A 241 13.96 12.43 16.84
CA ALA A 241 12.68 11.86 17.28
C ALA A 241 12.34 12.41 18.64
#